data_c0a528c405cc68887dd0971c92f6fa8d
#
_entry.id   c0a528c405cc68887dd0971c92f6fa8d
#
_cell.length_a   1.000
_cell.length_b   1.000
_cell.length_c   1.000
_cell.angle_alpha   90.00
_cell.angle_beta   90.00
_cell.angle_gamma   90.00
#
_symmetry.space_group_name_H-M   'P 1'
#
loop_
_entity.id
_entity.type
_entity.pdbx_description
1 polymer ?
#
loop_
_entity_poly.entity_id
_entity_poly.type
_entity_poly.pdbx_seq_one_letter_code
_entity_poly.pdbx_strand_id
1 'polypeptide(L)'
;MEEVQQEVGRMLGSVSWTPGLEMPSLEDVNKAPEKILELWRICRRTQWSPTRNRDFYSQAIYASDCEDNVSRIELFFAYNPVYQDMNLAQMRSYFTLRAGWRRGEYPQNISISYVYVYVYELLMQVGTWLPDDGLKKLEQIRDNYGPLDAKLLRNMKEWLKDYVTFYGMIDMAETYFAEEQAEDVAVEVLENLDDSDDVELFEAVAPLSAYHIKDSRLYKRHEELVTTIGGRIIRKAAPILEERYGQSIRRVLVGLRKYLPRPMFYSAVFYRRYPYRKRYYPFTENRYFTCIKGSWTKETFCNALDGERRGEVLGRLMQEMDRQLRARMKGEGKLTKRINDRTLEAVVEREVERYWAEQQEAERQAKLDAVKVDRSRFDRIRSDADVVREALLTDDDRAETAVTHTPSPEPIPQPSPEPEPAAVSAFTDQERRFLHLLIEGGDWAGYLRDIRVPMGVMVDGINEKMMEAVQDVVIADRGNGPEVIDDYLDDLVRRI
;
A
#
# COMPACT_ATOMS: atom_id res chain seq x y z
N MET A 1 -47.65 -33.88 34.40
CA MET A 1 -46.37 -33.87 33.67
C MET A 1 -46.15 -35.18 32.90
N GLU A 2 -46.26 -36.33 33.52
CA GLU A 2 -46.12 -37.64 32.87
C GLU A 2 -47.21 -37.92 31.80
N GLU A 3 -48.46 -37.55 32.04
CA GLU A 3 -49.52 -37.71 31.05
C GLU A 3 -49.31 -36.83 29.80
N VAL A 4 -48.78 -35.60 29.99
CA VAL A 4 -48.44 -34.69 28.89
C VAL A 4 -47.28 -35.25 28.06
N GLN A 5 -46.28 -35.83 28.72
CA GLN A 5 -45.14 -36.52 28.04
C GLN A 5 -45.60 -37.77 27.27
N GLN A 6 -46.53 -38.56 27.84
CA GLN A 6 -47.12 -39.73 27.15
C GLN A 6 -47.93 -39.34 25.92
N GLU A 7 -48.71 -38.24 26.01
CA GLU A 7 -49.52 -37.74 24.90
C GLU A 7 -48.64 -37.18 23.76
N VAL A 8 -47.61 -36.39 24.11
CA VAL A 8 -46.58 -35.95 23.16
C VAL A 8 -45.84 -37.13 22.55
N GLY A 9 -45.49 -38.15 23.35
CA GLY A 9 -44.88 -39.42 22.89
C GLY A 9 -45.77 -40.19 21.91
N ARG A 10 -47.11 -40.21 22.13
CA ARG A 10 -48.08 -40.85 21.21
C ARG A 10 -48.20 -40.06 19.89
N MET A 11 -48.23 -38.71 19.95
CA MET A 11 -48.29 -37.86 18.75
C MET A 11 -47.02 -37.91 17.91
N LEU A 12 -45.87 -38.06 18.54
CA LEU A 12 -44.56 -38.13 17.86
C LEU A 12 -44.22 -39.54 17.33
N GLY A 13 -45.02 -40.58 17.65
CA GLY A 13 -44.72 -41.98 17.32
C GLY A 13 -43.55 -42.51 18.11
N SER A 14 -42.96 -43.64 17.70
CA SER A 14 -41.87 -44.32 18.38
C SER A 14 -40.49 -43.58 18.28
N VAL A 15 -40.43 -42.31 18.57
CA VAL A 15 -39.17 -41.55 18.66
C VAL A 15 -38.53 -41.93 20.00
N SER A 16 -37.43 -42.66 20.01
CA SER A 16 -36.66 -42.90 21.22
C SER A 16 -36.13 -41.61 21.79
N TRP A 17 -36.47 -41.31 23.01
CA TRP A 17 -36.05 -40.08 23.70
C TRP A 17 -34.55 -40.16 24.02
N THR A 18 -33.80 -39.11 23.66
CA THR A 18 -32.38 -39.02 23.96
C THR A 18 -32.20 -38.10 25.19
N PRO A 19 -31.54 -38.54 26.28
CA PRO A 19 -31.30 -37.70 27.45
C PRO A 19 -30.55 -36.40 27.07
N GLY A 20 -31.06 -35.25 27.54
CA GLY A 20 -30.45 -33.93 27.35
C GLY A 20 -31.17 -32.99 26.40
N LEU A 21 -32.24 -33.42 25.74
CA LEU A 21 -33.11 -32.51 24.96
C LEU A 21 -34.51 -32.49 25.57
N GLU A 22 -35.01 -31.28 25.83
CA GLU A 22 -36.35 -31.09 26.32
C GLU A 22 -37.39 -31.57 25.29
N MET A 23 -38.36 -32.33 25.77
CA MET A 23 -39.52 -32.71 24.96
C MET A 23 -40.33 -31.45 24.59
N PRO A 24 -40.78 -31.35 23.35
CA PRO A 24 -41.60 -30.22 22.96
C PRO A 24 -42.92 -30.16 23.76
N SER A 25 -43.40 -28.98 24.04
CA SER A 25 -44.72 -28.81 24.65
C SER A 25 -45.83 -29.35 23.72
N LEU A 26 -46.99 -29.75 24.26
CA LEU A 26 -48.14 -30.10 23.44
C LEU A 26 -48.60 -28.92 22.57
N GLU A 27 -48.45 -27.72 23.10
CA GLU A 27 -48.81 -26.50 22.38
C GLU A 27 -47.89 -26.30 21.14
N ASP A 28 -46.60 -26.53 21.28
CA ASP A 28 -45.65 -26.46 20.15
C ASP A 28 -45.91 -27.52 19.11
N VAL A 29 -46.22 -28.75 19.55
CA VAL A 29 -46.55 -29.86 18.64
C VAL A 29 -47.85 -29.57 17.86
N ASN A 30 -48.88 -29.08 18.54
CA ASN A 30 -50.19 -28.79 17.92
C ASN A 30 -50.17 -27.59 16.96
N LYS A 31 -49.26 -26.65 17.20
CA LYS A 31 -49.10 -25.44 16.37
C LYS A 31 -48.03 -25.57 15.28
N ALA A 32 -47.21 -26.60 15.31
CA ALA A 32 -46.17 -26.77 14.32
C ALA A 32 -46.72 -27.23 12.98
N PRO A 33 -46.25 -26.67 11.85
CA PRO A 33 -46.51 -27.23 10.53
C PRO A 33 -46.06 -28.70 10.47
N GLU A 34 -46.89 -29.58 9.91
CA GLU A 34 -46.66 -31.01 9.89
C GLU A 34 -45.28 -31.40 9.35
N LYS A 35 -44.86 -30.73 8.28
CA LYS A 35 -43.53 -30.95 7.64
C LYS A 35 -42.36 -30.57 8.56
N ILE A 36 -42.50 -29.53 9.35
CA ILE A 36 -41.50 -29.11 10.34
C ILE A 36 -41.44 -30.11 11.50
N LEU A 37 -42.57 -30.58 11.95
CA LEU A 37 -42.67 -31.61 12.99
C LEU A 37 -42.01 -32.92 12.52
N GLU A 38 -42.27 -33.32 11.28
CA GLU A 38 -41.62 -34.51 10.68
C GLU A 38 -40.11 -34.31 10.55
N LEU A 39 -39.64 -33.16 10.07
CA LEU A 39 -38.22 -32.84 10.03
C LEU A 39 -37.58 -32.93 11.41
N TRP A 40 -38.24 -32.40 12.45
CA TRP A 40 -37.73 -32.50 13.80
C TRP A 40 -37.59 -33.96 14.26
N ARG A 41 -38.57 -34.82 13.91
CA ARG A 41 -38.49 -36.27 14.18
C ARG A 41 -37.32 -36.94 13.46
N ILE A 42 -37.08 -36.56 12.19
CA ILE A 42 -35.93 -37.06 11.41
C ILE A 42 -34.62 -36.60 12.07
N CYS A 43 -34.52 -35.35 12.48
CA CYS A 43 -33.35 -34.83 13.18
C CYS A 43 -33.05 -35.55 14.49
N ARG A 44 -34.07 -35.92 15.28
CA ARG A 44 -33.89 -36.74 16.50
C ARG A 44 -33.29 -38.11 16.21
N ARG A 45 -33.70 -38.78 15.12
CA ARG A 45 -33.17 -40.10 14.71
C ARG A 45 -31.70 -40.01 14.25
N THR A 46 -31.29 -38.88 13.72
CA THR A 46 -29.95 -38.69 13.14
C THR A 46 -28.99 -37.87 14.04
N GLN A 47 -29.40 -37.57 15.26
CA GLN A 47 -28.64 -36.67 16.16
C GLN A 47 -27.18 -37.08 16.37
N TRP A 48 -26.90 -38.39 16.46
CA TRP A 48 -25.57 -38.96 16.71
C TRP A 48 -24.99 -39.60 15.43
N SER A 49 -25.47 -39.23 14.28
CA SER A 49 -25.01 -39.81 13.03
C SER A 49 -23.56 -39.44 12.73
N PRO A 50 -22.71 -40.39 12.32
CA PRO A 50 -21.34 -40.07 11.87
C PRO A 50 -21.32 -39.30 10.54
N THR A 51 -22.45 -39.22 9.84
CA THR A 51 -22.62 -38.52 8.57
C THR A 51 -23.34 -37.18 8.73
N ARG A 52 -23.13 -36.50 9.85
CA ARG A 52 -23.83 -35.23 10.23
C ARG A 52 -23.96 -34.21 9.09
N ASN A 53 -22.89 -33.94 8.34
CA ASN A 53 -22.94 -32.96 7.23
C ASN A 53 -23.82 -33.43 6.08
N ARG A 54 -23.79 -34.72 5.74
CA ARG A 54 -24.64 -35.34 4.75
C ARG A 54 -26.10 -35.31 5.16
N ASP A 55 -26.37 -35.65 6.43
CA ASP A 55 -27.72 -35.68 6.97
C ASP A 55 -28.31 -34.29 7.00
N PHE A 56 -27.56 -33.28 7.43
CA PHE A 56 -27.97 -31.89 7.37
C PHE A 56 -28.33 -31.47 5.92
N TYR A 57 -27.49 -31.80 4.94
CA TYR A 57 -27.79 -31.50 3.54
C TYR A 57 -29.10 -32.15 3.09
N SER A 58 -29.34 -33.41 3.40
CA SER A 58 -30.55 -34.13 3.03
C SER A 58 -31.78 -33.54 3.73
N GLN A 59 -31.66 -33.17 4.99
CA GLN A 59 -32.69 -32.48 5.80
C GLN A 59 -33.00 -31.09 5.23
N ALA A 60 -31.97 -30.35 4.81
CA ALA A 60 -32.11 -29.02 4.23
C ALA A 60 -32.83 -29.07 2.86
N ILE A 61 -32.55 -30.06 2.03
CA ILE A 61 -33.27 -30.30 0.77
C ILE A 61 -34.73 -30.64 1.06
N TYR A 62 -35.01 -31.56 2.02
CA TYR A 62 -36.37 -31.90 2.43
C TYR A 62 -37.13 -30.67 2.90
N ALA A 63 -36.48 -29.81 3.69
CA ALA A 63 -37.08 -28.60 4.27
C ALA A 63 -36.99 -27.36 3.38
N SER A 64 -36.57 -27.49 2.12
CA SER A 64 -36.27 -26.32 1.27
C SER A 64 -37.45 -25.35 1.10
N ASP A 65 -38.67 -25.83 1.15
CA ASP A 65 -39.94 -25.08 1.04
C ASP A 65 -40.63 -24.82 2.41
N CYS A 66 -40.07 -25.30 3.53
CA CYS A 66 -40.66 -25.06 4.84
C CYS A 66 -40.62 -23.58 5.22
N GLU A 67 -41.72 -23.09 5.76
CA GLU A 67 -41.89 -21.76 6.35
C GLU A 67 -42.73 -21.86 7.60
N ASP A 68 -42.54 -20.95 8.55
CA ASP A 68 -43.37 -20.79 9.74
C ASP A 68 -43.55 -19.29 10.03
N ASN A 69 -44.39 -18.96 10.97
CA ASN A 69 -44.67 -17.60 11.40
C ASN A 69 -44.94 -17.56 12.91
N VAL A 70 -43.89 -17.77 13.70
CA VAL A 70 -43.98 -17.67 15.16
C VAL A 70 -43.82 -16.21 15.60
N SER A 71 -44.60 -15.81 16.61
CA SER A 71 -44.54 -14.45 17.15
C SER A 71 -43.31 -14.20 18.04
N ARG A 72 -42.71 -15.25 18.55
CA ARG A 72 -41.51 -15.20 19.40
C ARG A 72 -40.43 -16.08 18.85
N ILE A 73 -39.24 -15.50 18.71
CA ILE A 73 -38.01 -16.20 18.27
C ILE A 73 -37.30 -16.71 19.52
N GLU A 74 -37.10 -18.03 19.60
CA GLU A 74 -36.40 -18.68 20.70
C GLU A 74 -34.88 -18.52 20.56
N LEU A 75 -34.18 -18.44 21.70
CA LEU A 75 -32.71 -18.38 21.69
C LEU A 75 -32.11 -19.73 21.26
N PHE A 76 -31.05 -19.67 20.45
CA PHE A 76 -30.37 -20.85 19.95
C PHE A 76 -28.85 -20.63 19.92
N PHE A 77 -28.11 -21.44 20.62
CA PHE A 77 -26.64 -21.38 20.68
C PHE A 77 -26.06 -22.77 20.45
N ALA A 78 -25.30 -22.94 19.40
CA ALA A 78 -24.56 -24.18 19.12
C ALA A 78 -23.27 -23.87 18.39
N TYR A 79 -22.28 -24.75 18.57
CA TYR A 79 -21.04 -24.72 17.79
C TYR A 79 -21.23 -25.49 16.49
N ASN A 80 -20.95 -24.88 15.32
CA ASN A 80 -21.28 -25.46 14.00
C ASN A 80 -22.74 -25.93 13.91
N PRO A 81 -23.74 -25.01 14.11
CA PRO A 81 -25.14 -25.33 14.29
C PRO A 81 -25.77 -25.96 13.06
N VAL A 82 -26.62 -26.96 13.29
CA VAL A 82 -27.45 -27.63 12.28
C VAL A 82 -28.83 -27.93 12.86
N TYR A 83 -29.77 -28.45 12.05
CA TYR A 83 -31.14 -28.74 12.52
C TYR A 83 -31.17 -29.76 13.68
N GLN A 84 -30.23 -30.72 13.71
CA GLN A 84 -30.16 -31.71 14.78
C GLN A 84 -29.90 -31.09 16.16
N ASP A 85 -29.36 -29.87 16.22
CA ASP A 85 -29.10 -29.17 17.49
C ASP A 85 -30.31 -28.40 18.01
N MET A 86 -31.39 -28.27 17.22
CA MET A 86 -32.56 -27.47 17.54
C MET A 86 -33.63 -28.29 18.21
N ASN A 87 -34.27 -27.77 19.25
CA ASN A 87 -35.58 -28.25 19.69
C ASN A 87 -36.70 -27.78 18.72
N LEU A 88 -37.92 -28.21 18.89
CA LEU A 88 -39.00 -27.91 17.96
C LEU A 88 -39.32 -26.40 17.90
N ALA A 89 -39.33 -25.72 19.04
CA ALA A 89 -39.62 -24.27 19.09
C ALA A 89 -38.50 -23.44 18.40
N GLN A 90 -37.24 -23.85 18.57
CA GLN A 90 -36.08 -23.28 17.89
C GLN A 90 -36.13 -23.56 16.36
N MET A 91 -36.55 -24.74 15.96
CA MET A 91 -36.72 -25.08 14.53
C MET A 91 -37.81 -24.22 13.88
N ARG A 92 -38.94 -24.04 14.54
CA ARG A 92 -40.01 -23.13 14.10
C ARG A 92 -39.50 -21.69 13.98
N SER A 93 -38.75 -21.22 15.00
CA SER A 93 -38.10 -19.90 14.97
C SER A 93 -37.19 -19.73 13.78
N TYR A 94 -36.35 -20.77 13.47
CA TYR A 94 -35.47 -20.78 12.32
C TYR A 94 -36.25 -20.61 11.00
N PHE A 95 -37.30 -21.40 10.79
CA PHE A 95 -38.09 -21.31 9.53
C PHE A 95 -38.82 -19.99 9.38
N THR A 96 -39.21 -19.38 10.48
CA THR A 96 -39.74 -17.99 10.49
C THR A 96 -38.69 -17.00 10.05
N LEU A 97 -37.49 -17.06 10.64
CA LEU A 97 -36.39 -16.19 10.26
C LEU A 97 -35.94 -16.41 8.81
N ARG A 98 -35.85 -17.68 8.38
CA ARG A 98 -35.46 -18.02 7.00
C ARG A 98 -36.47 -17.48 5.98
N ALA A 99 -37.79 -17.56 6.25
CA ALA A 99 -38.81 -16.98 5.42
C ALA A 99 -38.65 -15.45 5.33
N GLY A 100 -38.37 -14.78 6.43
CA GLY A 100 -38.06 -13.35 6.47
C GLY A 100 -36.81 -12.98 5.62
N TRP A 101 -35.69 -13.69 5.79
CA TRP A 101 -34.49 -13.46 5.01
C TRP A 101 -34.72 -13.62 3.50
N ARG A 102 -35.51 -14.60 3.10
CA ARG A 102 -35.90 -14.79 1.69
C ARG A 102 -36.74 -13.65 1.13
N ARG A 103 -37.45 -12.90 1.99
CA ARG A 103 -38.19 -11.66 1.64
C ARG A 103 -37.34 -10.41 1.76
N GLY A 104 -36.08 -10.50 2.25
CA GLY A 104 -35.22 -9.35 2.46
C GLY A 104 -35.37 -8.68 3.82
N GLU A 105 -35.93 -9.36 4.81
CA GLU A 105 -36.09 -8.90 6.18
C GLU A 105 -34.91 -9.39 7.04
N TYR A 106 -34.17 -8.47 7.70
CA TYR A 106 -32.97 -8.82 8.47
C TYR A 106 -33.07 -8.34 9.93
N PRO A 107 -33.81 -9.08 10.81
CA PRO A 107 -33.91 -8.71 12.20
C PRO A 107 -32.57 -8.80 12.93
N GLN A 108 -32.25 -7.77 13.75
CA GLN A 108 -30.92 -7.65 14.37
C GLN A 108 -30.80 -8.41 15.72
N ASN A 109 -31.88 -8.57 16.44
CA ASN A 109 -31.89 -9.18 17.77
C ASN A 109 -32.17 -10.70 17.72
N ILE A 110 -31.29 -11.44 17.06
CA ILE A 110 -31.42 -12.90 16.91
C ILE A 110 -30.14 -13.60 17.30
N SER A 111 -30.23 -14.89 17.63
CA SER A 111 -29.05 -15.72 17.87
C SER A 111 -28.31 -15.97 16.57
N ILE A 112 -27.03 -15.63 16.53
CA ILE A 112 -26.18 -15.73 15.33
C ILE A 112 -26.08 -17.20 14.83
N SER A 113 -26.31 -18.20 15.68
CA SER A 113 -26.36 -19.61 15.28
C SER A 113 -27.39 -19.89 14.19
N TYR A 114 -28.51 -19.19 14.18
CA TYR A 114 -29.51 -19.29 13.10
C TYR A 114 -28.95 -18.83 11.76
N VAL A 115 -28.17 -17.74 11.79
CA VAL A 115 -27.54 -17.17 10.59
C VAL A 115 -26.54 -18.18 10.01
N TYR A 116 -25.73 -18.84 10.85
CA TYR A 116 -24.82 -19.88 10.40
C TYR A 116 -25.55 -21.04 9.71
N VAL A 117 -26.69 -21.51 10.24
CA VAL A 117 -27.45 -22.58 9.59
C VAL A 117 -27.90 -22.16 8.18
N TYR A 118 -28.40 -20.92 8.04
CA TYR A 118 -28.82 -20.42 6.73
C TYR A 118 -27.65 -20.26 5.76
N VAL A 119 -26.51 -19.74 6.25
CA VAL A 119 -25.29 -19.68 5.45
C VAL A 119 -24.89 -21.07 4.94
N TYR A 120 -24.95 -22.10 5.79
CA TYR A 120 -24.59 -23.47 5.37
C TYR A 120 -25.58 -24.02 4.31
N GLU A 121 -26.87 -23.70 4.41
CA GLU A 121 -27.83 -24.00 3.34
C GLU A 121 -27.42 -23.35 2.02
N LEU A 122 -27.12 -22.05 2.05
CA LEU A 122 -26.75 -21.28 0.87
C LEU A 122 -25.42 -21.76 0.24
N LEU A 123 -24.41 -22.10 1.07
CA LEU A 123 -23.15 -22.69 0.60
C LEU A 123 -23.38 -23.98 -0.19
N MET A 124 -24.43 -24.74 0.13
CA MET A 124 -24.80 -25.98 -0.55
C MET A 124 -25.89 -25.79 -1.62
N GLN A 125 -26.24 -24.55 -1.96
CA GLN A 125 -27.29 -24.16 -2.90
C GLN A 125 -28.69 -24.69 -2.53
N VAL A 126 -28.99 -24.79 -1.24
CA VAL A 126 -30.34 -25.15 -0.79
C VAL A 126 -31.23 -23.92 -0.83
N GLY A 127 -32.34 -24.03 -1.53
CA GLY A 127 -33.31 -22.92 -1.68
C GLY A 127 -32.86 -21.81 -2.63
N THR A 128 -31.89 -22.12 -3.51
CA THR A 128 -31.42 -21.24 -4.58
C THR A 128 -31.51 -21.96 -5.93
N TRP A 129 -31.74 -21.20 -7.01
CA TRP A 129 -31.86 -21.78 -8.35
C TRP A 129 -30.51 -21.87 -9.07
N LEU A 130 -29.69 -20.84 -8.89
CA LEU A 130 -28.38 -20.70 -9.53
C LEU A 130 -27.34 -20.25 -8.49
N PRO A 131 -26.05 -20.49 -8.76
CA PRO A 131 -24.96 -19.99 -7.90
C PRO A 131 -25.02 -18.47 -7.66
N ASP A 132 -25.41 -17.69 -8.66
CA ASP A 132 -25.53 -16.21 -8.55
C ASP A 132 -26.57 -15.79 -7.51
N ASP A 133 -27.73 -16.45 -7.47
CA ASP A 133 -28.76 -16.21 -6.44
C ASP A 133 -28.24 -16.56 -5.05
N GLY A 134 -27.52 -17.67 -4.92
CA GLY A 134 -26.87 -18.05 -3.66
C GLY A 134 -25.81 -17.07 -3.22
N LEU A 135 -24.95 -16.61 -4.14
CA LEU A 135 -23.92 -15.62 -3.88
C LEU A 135 -24.52 -14.32 -3.37
N LYS A 136 -25.53 -13.78 -4.07
CA LYS A 136 -26.24 -12.55 -3.67
C LYS A 136 -26.83 -12.65 -2.26
N LYS A 137 -27.45 -13.77 -1.91
CA LYS A 137 -28.01 -13.99 -0.58
C LYS A 137 -26.91 -14.10 0.49
N LEU A 138 -25.78 -14.74 0.17
CA LEU A 138 -24.62 -14.79 1.06
C LEU A 138 -24.03 -13.39 1.31
N GLU A 139 -23.94 -12.55 0.29
CA GLU A 139 -23.50 -11.16 0.43
C GLU A 139 -24.47 -10.36 1.32
N GLN A 140 -25.77 -10.48 1.11
CA GLN A 140 -26.78 -9.84 1.96
C GLN A 140 -26.65 -10.26 3.43
N ILE A 141 -26.40 -11.54 3.69
CA ILE A 141 -26.16 -12.03 5.07
C ILE A 141 -24.86 -11.45 5.64
N ARG A 142 -23.78 -11.43 4.85
CA ARG A 142 -22.52 -10.78 5.27
C ARG A 142 -22.73 -9.32 5.65
N ASP A 143 -23.42 -8.57 4.83
CA ASP A 143 -23.56 -7.13 5.00
C ASP A 143 -24.47 -6.78 6.19
N ASN A 144 -25.50 -7.58 6.46
CA ASN A 144 -26.43 -7.35 7.57
C ASN A 144 -25.95 -7.92 8.91
N TYR A 145 -25.22 -9.04 8.93
CA TYR A 145 -24.86 -9.73 10.17
C TYR A 145 -23.34 -9.77 10.43
N GLY A 146 -22.50 -9.57 9.41
CA GLY A 146 -21.05 -9.51 9.57
C GLY A 146 -20.57 -8.45 10.56
N PRO A 147 -21.12 -7.21 10.56
CA PRO A 147 -20.76 -6.19 11.54
C PRO A 147 -21.11 -6.57 12.99
N LEU A 148 -22.05 -7.48 13.20
CA LEU A 148 -22.49 -7.93 14.53
C LEU A 148 -21.64 -9.07 15.09
N ASP A 149 -20.93 -9.81 14.24
CA ASP A 149 -20.11 -10.95 14.64
C ASP A 149 -18.82 -11.02 13.81
N ALA A 150 -17.70 -10.64 14.43
CA ALA A 150 -16.39 -10.60 13.77
C ALA A 150 -15.91 -11.98 13.27
N LYS A 151 -16.37 -13.09 13.88
CA LYS A 151 -16.05 -14.44 13.44
C LYS A 151 -16.84 -14.78 12.17
N LEU A 152 -18.12 -14.44 12.12
CA LEU A 152 -18.95 -14.58 10.91
C LEU A 152 -18.34 -13.80 9.77
N LEU A 153 -18.01 -12.50 9.99
CA LEU A 153 -17.42 -11.65 8.95
C LEU A 153 -16.14 -12.24 8.37
N ARG A 154 -15.23 -12.71 9.23
CA ARG A 154 -13.99 -13.36 8.80
C ARG A 154 -14.25 -14.66 8.04
N ASN A 155 -15.17 -15.50 8.52
CA ASN A 155 -15.53 -16.73 7.83
C ASN A 155 -16.19 -16.44 6.46
N MET A 156 -17.09 -15.45 6.39
CA MET A 156 -17.75 -15.06 5.14
C MET A 156 -16.76 -14.57 4.09
N LYS A 157 -15.72 -13.82 4.48
CA LYS A 157 -14.66 -13.40 3.54
C LYS A 157 -14.04 -14.62 2.84
N GLU A 158 -13.72 -15.67 3.59
CA GLU A 158 -13.12 -16.89 3.03
C GLU A 158 -14.12 -17.77 2.30
N TRP A 159 -15.35 -17.94 2.86
CA TRP A 159 -16.39 -18.77 2.26
C TRP A 159 -16.92 -18.20 0.95
N LEU A 160 -16.96 -16.88 0.77
CA LEU A 160 -17.33 -16.26 -0.51
C LEU A 160 -16.26 -16.52 -1.59
N LYS A 161 -14.96 -16.42 -1.25
CA LYS A 161 -13.88 -16.83 -2.15
C LYS A 161 -13.99 -18.32 -2.52
N ASP A 162 -14.25 -19.17 -1.52
CA ASP A 162 -14.46 -20.60 -1.75
C ASP A 162 -15.72 -20.88 -2.61
N TYR A 163 -16.80 -20.10 -2.41
CA TYR A 163 -18.07 -20.25 -3.15
C TYR A 163 -17.88 -19.96 -4.64
N VAL A 164 -17.31 -18.80 -4.99
CA VAL A 164 -17.08 -18.46 -6.40
C VAL A 164 -16.14 -19.45 -7.08
N THR A 165 -15.10 -19.90 -6.37
CA THR A 165 -14.17 -20.92 -6.85
C THR A 165 -14.88 -22.28 -7.06
N PHE A 166 -15.63 -22.73 -6.05
CA PHE A 166 -16.27 -24.04 -6.04
C PHE A 166 -17.34 -24.17 -7.13
N TYR A 167 -18.11 -23.12 -7.37
CA TYR A 167 -19.16 -23.08 -8.39
C TYR A 167 -18.66 -22.60 -9.76
N GLY A 168 -17.39 -22.20 -9.87
CA GLY A 168 -16.74 -21.84 -11.13
C GLY A 168 -17.19 -20.51 -11.70
N MET A 169 -17.46 -19.53 -10.83
CA MET A 169 -17.91 -18.17 -11.18
C MET A 169 -16.70 -17.30 -11.54
N ILE A 170 -16.11 -17.53 -12.71
CA ILE A 170 -14.85 -16.89 -13.15
C ILE A 170 -15.00 -15.37 -13.24
N ASP A 171 -16.15 -14.88 -13.68
CA ASP A 171 -16.42 -13.44 -13.81
C ASP A 171 -16.40 -12.69 -12.47
N MET A 172 -16.49 -13.41 -11.35
CA MET A 172 -16.39 -12.86 -9.99
C MET A 172 -14.95 -12.84 -9.45
N ALA A 173 -13.97 -13.36 -10.19
CA ALA A 173 -12.59 -13.46 -9.72
C ALA A 173 -12.00 -12.07 -9.40
N GLU A 174 -12.24 -11.08 -10.22
CA GLU A 174 -11.77 -9.71 -10.02
C GLU A 174 -12.28 -9.12 -8.70
N THR A 175 -13.53 -9.31 -8.37
CA THR A 175 -14.16 -8.80 -7.14
C THR A 175 -13.63 -9.49 -5.88
N TYR A 176 -13.47 -10.81 -5.91
CA TYR A 176 -13.14 -11.57 -4.70
C TYR A 176 -11.65 -11.80 -4.48
N PHE A 177 -10.82 -11.64 -5.50
CA PHE A 177 -9.38 -11.89 -5.47
C PHE A 177 -8.54 -10.64 -5.79
N ALA A 178 -9.08 -9.45 -5.53
CA ALA A 178 -8.38 -8.18 -5.77
C ALA A 178 -7.04 -8.09 -5.01
N GLU A 179 -6.96 -8.64 -3.80
CA GLU A 179 -5.71 -8.70 -3.02
C GLU A 179 -4.65 -9.55 -3.72
N GLU A 180 -5.07 -10.69 -4.28
CA GLU A 180 -4.19 -11.61 -5.00
C GLU A 180 -3.78 -11.05 -6.38
N GLN A 181 -4.65 -10.28 -7.02
CA GLN A 181 -4.30 -9.56 -8.26
C GLN A 181 -3.26 -8.47 -7.99
N ALA A 182 -3.43 -7.70 -6.93
CA ALA A 182 -2.44 -6.71 -6.51
C ALA A 182 -1.07 -7.35 -6.21
N GLU A 183 -1.04 -8.57 -5.66
CA GLU A 183 0.21 -9.32 -5.48
C GLU A 183 0.89 -9.65 -6.82
N ASP A 184 0.13 -10.02 -7.85
CA ASP A 184 0.68 -10.34 -9.17
C ASP A 184 1.24 -9.09 -9.85
N VAL A 185 0.53 -7.96 -9.79
CA VAL A 185 1.02 -6.67 -10.29
C VAL A 185 2.32 -6.27 -9.58
N ALA A 186 2.36 -6.40 -8.25
CA ALA A 186 3.57 -6.10 -7.50
C ALA A 186 4.76 -7.01 -7.87
N VAL A 187 4.51 -8.28 -8.19
CA VAL A 187 5.56 -9.19 -8.66
C VAL A 187 6.12 -8.70 -9.98
N GLU A 188 5.29 -8.34 -10.94
CA GLU A 188 5.70 -7.86 -12.25
C GLU A 188 6.54 -6.59 -12.16
N VAL A 189 6.07 -5.60 -11.39
CA VAL A 189 6.78 -4.33 -11.18
C VAL A 189 8.11 -4.54 -10.44
N LEU A 190 8.15 -5.41 -9.41
CA LEU A 190 9.36 -5.70 -8.65
C LEU A 190 10.38 -6.54 -9.42
N GLU A 191 9.97 -7.31 -10.42
CA GLU A 191 10.87 -8.02 -11.34
C GLU A 191 11.51 -7.06 -12.37
N ASN A 192 10.85 -5.92 -12.66
CA ASN A 192 11.31 -4.88 -13.57
C ASN A 192 11.59 -3.56 -12.83
N LEU A 193 12.14 -3.64 -11.61
CA LEU A 193 12.31 -2.51 -10.69
C LEU A 193 13.03 -1.31 -11.31
N ASP A 194 14.04 -1.55 -12.15
CA ASP A 194 14.86 -0.49 -12.76
C ASP A 194 14.12 0.24 -13.89
N ASP A 195 13.19 -0.42 -14.56
CA ASP A 195 12.44 0.11 -15.70
C ASP A 195 11.12 0.80 -15.27
N SER A 196 10.61 0.49 -14.07
CA SER A 196 9.37 1.05 -13.54
C SER A 196 9.57 2.49 -13.06
N ASP A 197 8.58 3.35 -13.20
CA ASP A 197 8.64 4.68 -12.58
C ASP A 197 8.31 4.63 -11.08
N ASP A 198 8.56 5.74 -10.36
CA ASP A 198 8.38 5.79 -8.91
C ASP A 198 6.91 5.71 -8.48
N VAL A 199 6.00 6.26 -9.30
CA VAL A 199 4.56 6.22 -9.02
C VAL A 199 4.03 4.82 -9.24
N GLU A 200 4.38 4.19 -10.36
CA GLU A 200 4.02 2.80 -10.68
C GLU A 200 4.51 1.85 -9.60
N LEU A 201 5.77 1.97 -9.19
CA LEU A 201 6.36 1.16 -8.13
C LEU A 201 5.62 1.31 -6.80
N PHE A 202 5.30 2.54 -6.42
CA PHE A 202 4.53 2.78 -5.20
C PHE A 202 3.12 2.19 -5.30
N GLU A 203 2.39 2.45 -6.38
CA GLU A 203 1.02 2.00 -6.57
C GLU A 203 0.90 0.47 -6.56
N ALA A 204 1.86 -0.22 -7.18
CA ALA A 204 1.93 -1.67 -7.20
C ALA A 204 2.25 -2.29 -5.83
N VAL A 205 3.13 -1.66 -5.05
CA VAL A 205 3.70 -2.25 -3.82
C VAL A 205 2.96 -1.80 -2.55
N ALA A 206 2.40 -0.59 -2.51
CA ALA A 206 1.69 -0.07 -1.34
C ALA A 206 0.53 -0.95 -0.84
N PRO A 207 -0.26 -1.63 -1.69
CA PRO A 207 -1.32 -2.54 -1.24
C PRO A 207 -0.81 -3.74 -0.42
N LEU A 208 0.45 -4.12 -0.59
CA LEU A 208 1.07 -5.23 0.16
C LEU A 208 1.52 -4.82 1.57
N SER A 209 1.52 -3.53 1.87
CA SER A 209 1.99 -2.97 3.14
C SER A 209 1.05 -3.30 4.30
N ALA A 210 1.62 -3.68 5.45
CA ALA A 210 0.86 -3.78 6.69
C ALA A 210 0.45 -2.41 7.27
N TYR A 211 1.05 -1.32 6.77
CA TYR A 211 0.66 0.05 7.07
C TYR A 211 -0.08 0.65 5.88
N HIS A 212 -1.39 0.82 6.02
CA HIS A 212 -2.27 1.30 4.96
C HIS A 212 -2.16 2.82 4.76
N ILE A 213 -1.05 3.25 4.16
CA ILE A 213 -0.76 4.69 3.98
C ILE A 213 -1.82 5.39 3.12
N LYS A 214 -2.45 4.71 2.17
CA LYS A 214 -3.51 5.27 1.32
C LYS A 214 -4.76 5.69 2.11
N ASP A 215 -4.98 5.12 3.29
CA ASP A 215 -6.07 5.52 4.19
C ASP A 215 -5.72 6.77 5.01
N SER A 216 -4.45 7.16 5.01
CA SER A 216 -3.97 8.29 5.81
C SER A 216 -4.48 9.63 5.27
N ARG A 217 -4.66 10.60 6.19
CA ARG A 217 -5.00 11.97 5.82
C ARG A 217 -3.93 12.63 4.95
N LEU A 218 -2.67 12.29 5.19
CA LEU A 218 -1.54 12.80 4.41
C LEU A 218 -1.68 12.39 2.94
N TYR A 219 -1.88 11.09 2.68
CA TYR A 219 -2.04 10.58 1.33
C TYR A 219 -3.23 11.25 0.61
N LYS A 220 -4.39 11.30 1.25
CA LYS A 220 -5.61 11.89 0.66
C LYS A 220 -5.47 13.36 0.24
N ARG A 221 -4.51 14.09 0.83
CA ARG A 221 -4.26 15.52 0.52
C ARG A 221 -3.08 15.74 -0.40
N HIS A 222 -2.13 14.82 -0.39
CA HIS A 222 -0.82 14.99 -1.03
C HIS A 222 -0.42 13.71 -1.76
N GLU A 223 -1.34 13.15 -2.54
CA GLU A 223 -1.19 11.88 -3.23
C GLU A 223 0.07 11.82 -4.09
N GLU A 224 0.25 12.78 -4.99
CA GLU A 224 1.40 12.86 -5.90
C GLU A 224 2.75 12.91 -5.14
N LEU A 225 2.80 13.67 -4.05
CA LEU A 225 3.98 13.75 -3.20
C LEU A 225 4.31 12.38 -2.58
N VAL A 226 3.30 11.74 -1.98
CA VAL A 226 3.49 10.49 -1.25
C VAL A 226 3.83 9.34 -2.21
N THR A 227 3.20 9.29 -3.37
CA THR A 227 3.47 8.27 -4.40
C THR A 227 4.90 8.39 -4.93
N THR A 228 5.32 9.60 -5.31
CA THR A 228 6.67 9.84 -5.85
C THR A 228 7.76 9.52 -4.81
N ILE A 229 7.65 10.05 -3.60
CA ILE A 229 8.64 9.79 -2.55
C ILE A 229 8.61 8.32 -2.13
N GLY A 230 7.43 7.72 -2.04
CA GLY A 230 7.28 6.31 -1.68
C GLY A 230 7.96 5.36 -2.65
N GLY A 231 7.81 5.58 -3.95
CA GLY A 231 8.51 4.81 -4.98
C GLY A 231 10.03 4.94 -4.88
N ARG A 232 10.55 6.16 -4.72
CA ARG A 232 11.98 6.41 -4.51
C ARG A 232 12.52 5.68 -3.28
N ILE A 233 11.81 5.73 -2.15
CA ILE A 233 12.18 5.03 -0.92
C ILE A 233 12.22 3.52 -1.15
N ILE A 234 11.22 2.93 -1.81
CA ILE A 234 11.19 1.49 -2.11
C ILE A 234 12.40 1.12 -2.97
N ARG A 235 12.66 1.85 -4.03
CA ARG A 235 13.80 1.64 -4.94
C ARG A 235 15.15 1.71 -4.22
N LYS A 236 15.32 2.69 -3.33
CA LYS A 236 16.57 2.85 -2.55
C LYS A 236 16.70 1.86 -1.41
N ALA A 237 15.59 1.40 -0.83
CA ALA A 237 15.60 0.37 0.19
C ALA A 237 15.83 -1.05 -0.39
N ALA A 238 15.50 -1.28 -1.67
CA ALA A 238 15.59 -2.60 -2.29
C ALA A 238 16.96 -3.26 -2.13
N PRO A 239 18.09 -2.66 -2.54
CA PRO A 239 19.40 -3.31 -2.42
C PRO A 239 19.81 -3.57 -0.95
N ILE A 240 19.42 -2.70 -0.03
CA ILE A 240 19.70 -2.87 1.40
C ILE A 240 18.90 -4.05 1.97
N LEU A 241 17.64 -4.20 1.56
CA LEU A 241 16.80 -5.31 1.97
C LEU A 241 17.27 -6.63 1.36
N GLU A 242 17.70 -6.62 0.11
CA GLU A 242 18.27 -7.78 -0.58
C GLU A 242 19.55 -8.27 0.11
N GLU A 243 20.46 -7.37 0.46
CA GLU A 243 21.67 -7.69 1.22
C GLU A 243 21.31 -8.24 2.61
N ARG A 244 20.40 -7.59 3.33
CA ARG A 244 19.99 -7.97 4.69
C ARG A 244 19.40 -9.37 4.76
N TYR A 245 18.53 -9.72 3.81
CA TYR A 245 17.80 -10.98 3.82
C TYR A 245 18.40 -12.05 2.89
N GLY A 246 19.40 -11.72 2.09
CA GLY A 246 20.02 -12.63 1.12
C GLY A 246 19.05 -13.12 0.04
N GLN A 247 18.02 -12.34 -0.28
CA GLN A 247 16.95 -12.68 -1.22
C GLN A 247 16.59 -11.47 -2.07
N SER A 248 16.08 -11.69 -3.29
CA SER A 248 15.59 -10.60 -4.14
C SER A 248 14.46 -9.82 -3.48
N ILE A 249 14.35 -8.53 -3.78
CA ILE A 249 13.31 -7.65 -3.21
C ILE A 249 11.90 -8.18 -3.43
N ARG A 250 11.61 -8.78 -4.58
CA ARG A 250 10.36 -9.46 -4.86
C ARG A 250 10.07 -10.56 -3.82
N ARG A 251 11.07 -11.39 -3.48
CA ARG A 251 10.91 -12.43 -2.46
C ARG A 251 10.73 -11.87 -1.06
N VAL A 252 11.42 -10.78 -0.75
CA VAL A 252 11.31 -10.10 0.55
C VAL A 252 9.91 -9.53 0.74
N LEU A 253 9.36 -8.85 -0.26
CA LEU A 253 8.09 -8.13 -0.15
C LEU A 253 6.84 -8.98 -0.45
N VAL A 254 6.94 -9.91 -1.41
CA VAL A 254 5.79 -10.75 -1.83
C VAL A 254 5.89 -12.16 -1.27
N GLY A 255 7.08 -12.76 -1.26
CA GLY A 255 7.29 -14.11 -0.78
C GLY A 255 7.54 -15.11 -1.92
N LEU A 256 7.46 -16.40 -1.55
CA LEU A 256 7.66 -17.52 -2.46
C LEU A 256 6.33 -18.04 -2.99
N ARG A 257 6.26 -18.29 -4.29
CA ARG A 257 5.11 -18.94 -4.94
C ARG A 257 5.06 -20.41 -4.53
N LYS A 258 3.91 -20.86 -4.00
CA LYS A 258 3.70 -22.23 -3.51
C LYS A 258 2.29 -22.70 -3.86
N TYR A 259 2.14 -24.03 -3.98
CA TYR A 259 0.86 -24.70 -4.10
C TYR A 259 0.47 -25.24 -2.73
N LEU A 260 -0.54 -24.65 -2.11
CA LEU A 260 -0.98 -25.07 -0.78
C LEU A 260 -2.33 -25.79 -0.84
N PRO A 261 -2.53 -26.84 -0.03
CA PRO A 261 -3.86 -27.43 0.15
C PRO A 261 -4.86 -26.38 0.61
N ARG A 262 -6.03 -26.36 -0.03
CA ARG A 262 -7.13 -25.47 0.33
C ARG A 262 -8.40 -26.27 0.55
N PRO A 263 -8.71 -26.69 1.79
CA PRO A 263 -10.02 -27.29 2.10
C PRO A 263 -11.10 -26.24 1.87
N MET A 264 -12.01 -26.52 0.92
CA MET A 264 -13.12 -25.60 0.64
C MET A 264 -14.09 -25.55 1.80
N PHE A 265 -14.60 -24.37 2.11
CA PHE A 265 -15.56 -24.11 3.17
C PHE A 265 -15.05 -24.58 4.56
N TYR A 266 -13.73 -24.39 4.81
CA TYR A 266 -13.13 -24.72 6.08
C TYR A 266 -13.94 -24.14 7.26
N SER A 267 -14.17 -24.94 8.29
CA SER A 267 -15.01 -24.62 9.46
C SER A 267 -16.52 -24.44 9.19
N ALA A 268 -17.03 -24.61 7.98
CA ALA A 268 -18.46 -24.67 7.70
C ALA A 268 -18.97 -26.13 7.73
N VAL A 269 -20.27 -26.28 7.98
CA VAL A 269 -20.97 -27.55 7.70
C VAL A 269 -21.27 -27.59 6.20
N PHE A 270 -20.55 -28.44 5.50
CA PHE A 270 -20.66 -28.55 4.05
C PHE A 270 -20.63 -30.01 3.61
N TYR A 271 -21.49 -30.35 2.67
CA TYR A 271 -21.54 -31.66 2.04
C TYR A 271 -21.80 -31.52 0.55
N ARG A 272 -21.10 -32.29 -0.26
CA ARG A 272 -21.30 -32.35 -1.70
C ARG A 272 -21.87 -33.72 -2.12
N ARG A 273 -22.95 -33.65 -2.87
CA ARG A 273 -23.64 -34.85 -3.37
C ARG A 273 -22.91 -35.57 -4.51
N TYR A 274 -22.26 -34.80 -5.39
CA TYR A 274 -21.67 -35.34 -6.61
C TYR A 274 -20.16 -35.51 -6.52
N PRO A 275 -19.57 -36.50 -7.24
CA PRO A 275 -18.14 -36.72 -7.23
C PRO A 275 -17.40 -35.52 -7.84
N TYR A 276 -16.20 -35.30 -7.32
CA TYR A 276 -15.35 -34.24 -7.82
C TYR A 276 -14.79 -34.57 -9.20
N ARG A 277 -14.94 -33.63 -10.14
CA ARG A 277 -14.25 -33.66 -11.42
C ARG A 277 -12.97 -32.85 -11.31
N LYS A 278 -11.96 -33.14 -12.15
CA LYS A 278 -10.80 -32.27 -12.29
C LYS A 278 -11.26 -30.89 -12.75
N ARG A 279 -10.88 -29.85 -12.03
CA ARG A 279 -11.26 -28.47 -12.30
C ARG A 279 -10.09 -27.55 -12.12
N TYR A 280 -10.10 -26.48 -12.93
CA TYR A 280 -9.24 -25.31 -12.77
C TYR A 280 -10.13 -24.10 -12.59
N TYR A 281 -9.74 -23.23 -11.69
CA TYR A 281 -10.38 -21.93 -11.50
C TYR A 281 -9.28 -20.86 -11.48
N PRO A 282 -9.09 -20.08 -12.56
CA PRO A 282 -8.18 -18.95 -12.58
C PRO A 282 -8.79 -17.85 -11.71
N PHE A 283 -8.02 -17.34 -10.75
CA PHE A 283 -8.45 -16.23 -9.90
C PHE A 283 -7.61 -14.98 -10.13
N THR A 284 -6.48 -15.13 -10.83
CA THR A 284 -5.73 -14.06 -11.49
C THR A 284 -5.29 -14.58 -12.86
N GLU A 285 -4.64 -13.74 -13.67
CA GLU A 285 -4.09 -14.17 -14.97
C GLU A 285 -3.04 -15.27 -14.82
N ASN A 286 -2.28 -15.24 -13.72
CA ASN A 286 -1.11 -16.08 -13.52
C ASN A 286 -1.30 -17.20 -12.50
N ARG A 287 -2.39 -17.19 -11.72
CA ARG A 287 -2.61 -18.14 -10.63
C ARG A 287 -4.00 -18.76 -10.66
N TYR A 288 -4.10 -19.99 -10.20
CA TYR A 288 -5.36 -20.74 -10.22
C TYR A 288 -5.51 -21.70 -9.03
N PHE A 289 -6.76 -22.05 -8.77
CA PHE A 289 -7.09 -23.21 -7.96
C PHE A 289 -7.15 -24.47 -8.84
N THR A 290 -6.70 -25.56 -8.29
CA THR A 290 -6.79 -26.88 -8.93
C THR A 290 -7.53 -27.85 -8.02
N CYS A 291 -8.53 -28.53 -8.57
CA CYS A 291 -9.21 -29.66 -7.90
C CYS A 291 -8.86 -30.97 -8.60
N ILE A 292 -8.25 -31.89 -7.87
CA ILE A 292 -7.95 -33.25 -8.33
C ILE A 292 -8.52 -34.24 -7.32
N LYS A 293 -9.45 -35.07 -7.77
CA LYS A 293 -10.13 -36.09 -6.93
C LYS A 293 -10.70 -35.52 -5.63
N GLY A 294 -11.18 -34.28 -5.66
CA GLY A 294 -11.78 -33.61 -4.51
C GLY A 294 -10.81 -32.84 -3.61
N SER A 295 -9.52 -33.01 -3.82
CA SER A 295 -8.51 -32.21 -3.13
C SER A 295 -8.26 -30.93 -3.90
N TRP A 296 -8.46 -29.80 -3.22
CA TRP A 296 -8.21 -28.49 -3.78
C TRP A 296 -6.85 -27.97 -3.34
N THR A 297 -6.14 -27.36 -4.26
CA THR A 297 -4.91 -26.62 -4.02
C THR A 297 -5.05 -25.21 -4.56
N LYS A 298 -4.51 -24.25 -3.84
CA LYS A 298 -4.41 -22.84 -4.24
C LYS A 298 -2.96 -22.49 -4.51
N GLU A 299 -2.72 -21.85 -5.62
CA GLU A 299 -1.45 -21.23 -5.90
C GLU A 299 -1.38 -19.87 -5.18
N THR A 300 -0.37 -19.65 -4.34
CA THR A 300 -0.29 -18.46 -3.50
C THR A 300 1.15 -18.08 -3.23
N PHE A 301 1.38 -16.84 -2.82
CA PHE A 301 2.65 -16.40 -2.27
C PHE A 301 2.66 -16.59 -0.76
N CYS A 302 3.77 -17.12 -0.26
CA CYS A 302 3.99 -17.35 1.17
C CYS A 302 5.16 -16.51 1.64
N ASN A 303 5.13 -16.12 2.92
CA ASN A 303 6.23 -15.40 3.55
C ASN A 303 7.55 -16.15 3.36
N ALA A 304 8.57 -15.44 2.88
CA ALA A 304 9.91 -15.99 2.65
C ALA A 304 10.87 -15.70 3.81
N LEU A 305 10.46 -14.85 4.76
CA LEU A 305 11.28 -14.38 5.88
C LEU A 305 10.91 -15.11 7.16
N ASP A 306 11.91 -15.61 7.88
CA ASP A 306 11.73 -16.21 9.19
C ASP A 306 11.32 -15.17 10.23
N GLY A 307 10.14 -15.37 10.86
CA GLY A 307 9.66 -14.54 11.96
C GLY A 307 9.04 -13.20 11.59
N GLU A 308 9.15 -12.75 10.36
CA GLU A 308 8.49 -11.53 9.89
C GLU A 308 7.28 -11.84 9.01
N ARG A 309 6.19 -11.12 9.24
CA ARG A 309 5.01 -11.24 8.39
C ARG A 309 5.22 -10.50 7.07
N ARG A 310 4.67 -11.05 6.01
CA ARG A 310 4.61 -10.39 4.71
C ARG A 310 3.96 -9.00 4.85
N GLY A 311 4.61 -7.99 4.31
CA GLY A 311 4.16 -6.60 4.39
C GLY A 311 4.65 -5.80 5.61
N GLU A 312 5.22 -6.44 6.66
CA GLU A 312 5.74 -5.69 7.83
C GLU A 312 6.97 -4.85 7.48
N VAL A 313 7.86 -5.37 6.65
CA VAL A 313 9.05 -4.61 6.18
C VAL A 313 8.62 -3.36 5.43
N LEU A 314 7.72 -3.53 4.47
CA LEU A 314 7.14 -2.43 3.71
C LEU A 314 6.35 -1.48 4.61
N GLY A 315 5.61 -2.03 5.58
CA GLY A 315 4.86 -1.24 6.56
C GLY A 315 5.74 -0.32 7.39
N ARG A 316 6.95 -0.77 7.77
CA ARG A 316 7.92 0.08 8.47
C ARG A 316 8.40 1.24 7.58
N LEU A 317 8.73 0.99 6.32
CA LEU A 317 9.11 2.05 5.38
C LEU A 317 8.01 3.10 5.20
N MET A 318 6.78 2.64 4.94
CA MET A 318 5.62 3.52 4.74
C MET A 318 5.27 4.32 5.99
N GLN A 319 5.32 3.70 7.18
CA GLN A 319 5.06 4.39 8.46
C GLN A 319 6.11 5.47 8.74
N GLU A 320 7.38 5.17 8.47
CA GLU A 320 8.46 6.13 8.68
C GLU A 320 8.38 7.29 7.69
N MET A 321 8.08 7.01 6.44
CA MET A 321 7.83 8.03 5.42
C MET A 321 6.69 8.96 5.86
N ASP A 322 5.53 8.42 6.26
CA ASP A 322 4.39 9.21 6.73
C ASP A 322 4.79 10.10 7.93
N ARG A 323 5.56 9.54 8.89
CA ARG A 323 6.06 10.29 10.05
C ARG A 323 6.94 11.46 9.65
N GLN A 324 7.89 11.25 8.74
CA GLN A 324 8.85 12.29 8.34
C GLN A 324 8.21 13.36 7.47
N LEU A 325 7.31 12.98 6.56
CA LEU A 325 6.57 13.92 5.75
C LEU A 325 5.71 14.85 6.61
N ARG A 326 4.95 14.30 7.57
CA ARG A 326 4.15 15.12 8.51
C ARG A 326 4.99 16.05 9.37
N ALA A 327 6.21 15.64 9.75
CA ALA A 327 7.10 16.48 10.54
C ALA A 327 7.54 17.73 9.76
N ARG A 328 7.61 17.66 8.44
CA ARG A 328 8.02 18.78 7.56
C ARG A 328 6.84 19.60 7.03
N MET A 329 5.65 19.02 6.99
CA MET A 329 4.46 19.66 6.47
C MET A 329 3.63 20.29 7.59
N LYS A 330 3.30 21.57 7.45
CA LYS A 330 2.46 22.30 8.42
C LYS A 330 1.00 21.83 8.32
N GLY A 331 0.38 21.49 9.46
CA GLY A 331 -1.05 21.18 9.53
C GLY A 331 -1.43 19.69 9.38
N GLU A 332 -0.47 18.78 9.18
CA GLU A 332 -0.76 17.35 8.98
C GLU A 332 -0.78 16.50 10.27
N GLY A 333 -0.56 17.09 11.42
CA GLY A 333 -0.44 16.40 12.69
C GLY A 333 0.90 15.67 12.81
N LYS A 334 1.20 15.11 13.99
CA LYS A 334 2.47 14.42 14.25
C LYS A 334 2.23 12.93 14.50
N LEU A 335 3.00 12.08 13.83
CA LEU A 335 3.19 10.69 14.20
C LEU A 335 4.40 10.58 15.10
N THR A 336 4.20 10.06 16.33
CA THR A 336 5.28 9.96 17.34
C THR A 336 6.00 8.62 17.30
N LYS A 337 5.35 7.58 16.79
CA LYS A 337 5.91 6.22 16.72
C LYS A 337 6.99 6.14 15.65
N ARG A 338 8.23 5.91 16.06
CA ARG A 338 9.36 5.62 15.17
C ARG A 338 9.46 4.13 14.86
N ILE A 339 10.04 3.81 13.72
CA ILE A 339 10.45 2.44 13.44
C ILE A 339 11.75 2.14 14.19
N ASN A 340 11.89 0.91 14.70
CA ASN A 340 13.11 0.48 15.37
C ASN A 340 14.12 -0.10 14.35
N ASP A 341 14.46 0.67 13.32
CA ASP A 341 15.37 0.29 12.26
C ASP A 341 16.09 1.52 11.70
N ARG A 342 17.29 1.78 12.25
CA ARG A 342 18.08 2.96 11.90
C ARG A 342 18.49 3.02 10.44
N THR A 343 18.71 1.86 9.80
CA THR A 343 19.12 1.82 8.39
C THR A 343 17.98 2.25 7.48
N LEU A 344 16.77 1.72 7.73
CA LEU A 344 15.59 2.12 6.96
C LEU A 344 15.16 3.57 7.28
N GLU A 345 15.31 4.02 8.54
CA GLU A 345 15.06 5.41 8.92
C GLU A 345 15.97 6.37 8.12
N ALA A 346 17.26 6.05 8.01
CA ALA A 346 18.22 6.87 7.26
C ALA A 346 17.93 6.91 5.75
N VAL A 347 17.46 5.81 5.16
CA VAL A 347 17.03 5.79 3.74
C VAL A 347 15.86 6.75 3.53
N VAL A 348 14.84 6.64 4.38
CA VAL A 348 13.65 7.50 4.30
C VAL A 348 14.04 8.98 4.47
N GLU A 349 14.87 9.30 5.47
CA GLU A 349 15.32 10.66 5.75
C GLU A 349 16.03 11.27 4.55
N ARG A 350 16.97 10.54 3.97
CA ARG A 350 17.75 11.00 2.81
C ARG A 350 16.86 11.27 1.58
N GLU A 351 15.94 10.38 1.25
CA GLU A 351 15.08 10.56 0.08
C GLU A 351 14.05 11.67 0.30
N VAL A 352 13.54 11.83 1.51
CA VAL A 352 12.67 12.96 1.86
C VAL A 352 13.44 14.28 1.76
N GLU A 353 14.68 14.37 2.27
CA GLU A 353 15.53 15.57 2.16
C GLU A 353 15.84 15.91 0.71
N ARG A 354 16.27 14.93 -0.05
CA ARG A 354 16.55 15.08 -1.47
C ARG A 354 15.37 15.64 -2.26
N TYR A 355 14.18 15.09 -2.04
CA TYR A 355 12.98 15.60 -2.71
C TYR A 355 12.73 17.09 -2.40
N TRP A 356 12.88 17.52 -1.12
CA TRP A 356 12.71 18.92 -0.77
C TRP A 356 13.78 19.80 -1.37
N ALA A 357 15.01 19.36 -1.44
CA ALA A 357 16.10 20.08 -2.10
C ALA A 357 15.83 20.26 -3.61
N GLU A 358 15.37 19.17 -4.27
CA GLU A 358 14.98 19.23 -5.70
C GLU A 358 13.80 20.20 -5.94
N GLN A 359 12.82 20.24 -5.05
CA GLN A 359 11.70 21.21 -5.16
C GLN A 359 12.14 22.65 -4.97
N GLN A 360 13.01 22.91 -4.01
CA GLN A 360 13.57 24.25 -3.78
C GLN A 360 14.39 24.72 -4.98
N GLU A 361 15.19 23.83 -5.56
CA GLU A 361 15.98 24.16 -6.74
C GLU A 361 15.08 24.40 -7.97
N ALA A 362 14.07 23.58 -8.17
CA ALA A 362 13.08 23.78 -9.24
C ALA A 362 12.34 25.12 -9.09
N GLU A 363 11.95 25.48 -7.87
CA GLU A 363 11.35 26.81 -7.60
C GLU A 363 12.33 27.95 -7.86
N ARG A 364 13.58 27.79 -7.49
CA ARG A 364 14.64 28.77 -7.74
C ARG A 364 14.82 28.95 -9.24
N GLN A 365 14.95 27.87 -9.99
CA GLN A 365 15.10 27.90 -11.43
C GLN A 365 13.88 28.53 -12.12
N ALA A 366 12.67 28.17 -11.72
CA ALA A 366 11.44 28.77 -12.24
C ALA A 366 11.37 30.28 -11.99
N LYS A 367 11.85 30.74 -10.82
CA LYS A 367 11.95 32.20 -10.54
C LYS A 367 13.00 32.88 -11.41
N LEU A 368 14.14 32.25 -11.68
CA LEU A 368 15.16 32.75 -12.58
C LEU A 368 14.63 32.84 -14.03
N ASP A 369 13.95 31.80 -14.50
CA ASP A 369 13.37 31.76 -15.85
C ASP A 369 12.21 32.75 -16.02
N ALA A 370 11.49 33.06 -14.92
CA ALA A 370 10.44 34.08 -14.92
C ALA A 370 10.98 35.52 -14.98
N VAL A 371 12.26 35.76 -14.66
CA VAL A 371 12.92 37.03 -14.78
C VAL A 371 13.23 37.27 -16.26
N LYS A 372 12.26 37.84 -17.00
CA LYS A 372 12.49 38.33 -18.34
C LYS A 372 13.38 39.59 -18.25
N VAL A 373 14.66 39.41 -18.50
CA VAL A 373 15.58 40.53 -18.66
C VAL A 373 15.17 41.28 -19.94
N ASP A 374 14.61 42.50 -19.78
CA ASP A 374 14.26 43.35 -20.89
C ASP A 374 15.54 43.99 -21.49
N ARG A 375 16.15 43.23 -22.42
CA ARG A 375 17.37 43.64 -23.12
C ARG A 375 17.20 45.01 -23.78
N SER A 376 15.99 45.33 -24.23
CA SER A 376 15.71 46.65 -24.87
C SER A 376 15.89 47.82 -23.89
N ARG A 377 15.66 47.56 -22.60
CA ARG A 377 15.87 48.55 -21.54
C ARG A 377 17.35 48.73 -21.22
N PHE A 378 18.14 47.66 -21.27
CA PHE A 378 19.61 47.75 -21.14
C PHE A 378 20.24 48.47 -22.33
N ASP A 379 19.81 48.17 -23.54
CA ASP A 379 20.31 48.85 -24.76
C ASP A 379 19.97 50.35 -24.73
N ARG A 380 18.77 50.69 -24.22
CA ARG A 380 18.39 52.10 -24.06
C ARG A 380 19.23 52.81 -22.99
N ILE A 381 19.44 52.19 -21.81
CA ILE A 381 20.29 52.74 -20.75
C ILE A 381 21.73 52.91 -21.26
N ARG A 382 22.24 51.95 -22.02
CA ARG A 382 23.58 52.00 -22.61
C ARG A 382 23.68 53.13 -23.66
N SER A 383 22.70 53.27 -24.53
CA SER A 383 22.61 54.37 -25.48
C SER A 383 22.52 55.74 -24.78
N ASP A 384 21.70 55.87 -23.74
CA ASP A 384 21.58 57.08 -22.94
C ASP A 384 22.89 57.42 -22.22
N ALA A 385 23.60 56.43 -21.70
CA ALA A 385 24.91 56.59 -21.07
C ALA A 385 25.98 57.00 -22.09
N ASP A 386 25.95 56.46 -23.30
CA ASP A 386 26.86 56.87 -24.38
C ASP A 386 26.59 58.30 -24.83
N VAL A 387 25.31 58.72 -24.93
CA VAL A 387 24.94 60.10 -25.24
C VAL A 387 25.40 61.10 -24.15
N VAL A 388 25.23 60.70 -22.85
CA VAL A 388 25.69 61.56 -21.74
C VAL A 388 27.21 61.59 -21.70
N ARG A 389 27.89 60.49 -21.97
CA ARG A 389 29.36 60.45 -22.08
C ARG A 389 29.86 61.37 -23.23
N GLU A 390 29.25 61.30 -24.39
CA GLU A 390 29.56 62.15 -25.56
C GLU A 390 29.34 63.65 -25.25
N ALA A 391 28.26 63.97 -24.50
CA ALA A 391 27.95 65.30 -24.08
C ALA A 391 28.88 65.90 -23.01
N LEU A 392 29.54 65.03 -22.25
CA LEU A 392 30.49 65.39 -21.17
C LEU A 392 31.94 65.46 -21.65
N LEU A 393 32.27 64.94 -22.87
CA LEU A 393 33.61 65.04 -23.43
C LEU A 393 33.90 66.47 -23.85
N THR A 394 34.94 67.02 -23.28
CA THR A 394 35.45 68.31 -23.68
C THR A 394 36.27 68.17 -24.97
N ASP A 395 36.49 69.28 -25.66
CA ASP A 395 37.28 69.31 -26.92
C ASP A 395 38.71 68.76 -26.74
N ASP A 396 39.28 68.92 -25.56
CA ASP A 396 40.59 68.36 -25.19
C ASP A 396 40.55 66.86 -25.08
N ASP A 397 39.49 66.26 -24.47
CA ASP A 397 39.29 64.83 -24.36
C ASP A 397 39.04 64.11 -25.71
N ARG A 398 38.47 64.84 -26.68
CA ARG A 398 38.29 64.38 -28.07
C ARG A 398 39.61 64.32 -28.85
N ALA A 399 40.56 65.20 -28.49
CA ALA A 399 41.88 65.22 -29.15
C ALA A 399 42.75 64.00 -28.66
N GLU A 400 42.65 63.61 -27.45
CA GLU A 400 43.41 62.42 -26.92
C GLU A 400 42.89 61.11 -27.47
N THR A 401 41.57 60.98 -27.75
CA THR A 401 40.98 59.70 -28.26
C THR A 401 41.24 59.57 -29.80
N ALA A 402 41.65 60.59 -30.50
CA ALA A 402 41.90 60.52 -31.94
C ALA A 402 43.30 59.97 -32.33
N VAL A 403 44.20 59.74 -31.37
CA VAL A 403 45.61 59.35 -31.65
C VAL A 403 45.85 57.81 -31.56
N THR A 404 44.87 57.00 -31.26
CA THR A 404 45.09 55.57 -31.04
C THR A 404 44.28 54.63 -31.93
N HIS A 405 44.02 54.94 -33.19
CA HIS A 405 43.50 53.96 -34.14
C HIS A 405 44.10 54.07 -35.51
N THR A 406 45.15 53.30 -35.81
CA THR A 406 45.55 52.98 -37.17
C THR A 406 45.36 51.49 -37.39
N PRO A 407 44.57 51.09 -38.39
CA PRO A 407 44.34 49.70 -38.68
C PRO A 407 45.38 49.11 -39.62
N SER A 408 45.73 47.88 -39.47
CA SER A 408 46.45 47.15 -40.52
C SER A 408 45.89 45.74 -40.70
N PRO A 409 45.88 45.24 -41.93
CA PRO A 409 44.88 44.28 -42.40
C PRO A 409 45.26 42.81 -42.28
N GLU A 410 44.22 41.99 -42.42
CA GLU A 410 44.20 40.53 -42.52
C GLU A 410 45.19 39.91 -43.49
N PRO A 411 45.53 38.61 -43.33
CA PRO A 411 44.77 37.60 -44.07
C PRO A 411 44.48 36.29 -43.35
N ILE A 412 43.37 35.69 -43.75
CA ILE A 412 42.91 34.32 -43.48
C ILE A 412 43.79 33.32 -44.26
N PRO A 413 44.09 32.06 -43.73
CA PRO A 413 43.26 30.91 -43.90
C PRO A 413 43.28 29.81 -42.79
N GLN A 414 42.28 29.01 -42.82
CA GLN A 414 41.86 27.77 -42.15
C GLN A 414 42.93 26.64 -42.11
N PRO A 415 42.57 25.42 -41.48
CA PRO A 415 41.77 25.05 -40.34
C PRO A 415 42.41 24.01 -39.37
N SER A 416 41.83 23.94 -38.17
CA SER A 416 41.80 22.76 -37.22
C SER A 416 43.13 22.26 -36.59
N PRO A 417 43.13 21.76 -35.35
CA PRO A 417 42.14 20.94 -34.68
C PRO A 417 41.68 21.40 -33.28
N GLU A 418 40.78 20.63 -32.68
CA GLU A 418 40.10 20.84 -31.39
C GLU A 418 41.01 21.37 -30.27
N PRO A 419 40.51 22.28 -29.43
CA PRO A 419 41.20 22.71 -28.24
C PRO A 419 40.94 21.75 -27.09
N GLU A 420 41.98 21.28 -26.48
CA GLU A 420 42.00 20.78 -25.09
C GLU A 420 41.45 21.87 -24.16
N PRO A 421 40.90 21.49 -22.97
CA PRO A 421 40.18 22.42 -22.12
C PRO A 421 41.02 23.60 -21.69
N ALA A 422 40.43 24.79 -21.80
CA ALA A 422 41.03 26.07 -21.43
C ALA A 422 41.62 26.02 -20.03
N ALA A 423 42.86 26.47 -19.90
CA ALA A 423 43.55 26.64 -18.63
C ALA A 423 42.73 27.59 -17.77
N VAL A 424 42.19 27.10 -16.68
CA VAL A 424 41.54 27.86 -15.63
C VAL A 424 42.51 28.93 -15.14
N SER A 425 42.05 30.16 -14.95
CA SER A 425 42.87 31.30 -14.53
C SER A 425 43.67 30.93 -13.28
N ALA A 426 45.00 30.92 -13.39
CA ALA A 426 45.88 30.55 -12.29
C ALA A 426 45.72 31.53 -11.12
N PHE A 427 45.71 31.01 -9.90
CA PHE A 427 45.73 31.86 -8.69
C PHE A 427 47.00 32.75 -8.68
N THR A 428 46.84 33.98 -8.20
CA THR A 428 47.97 34.85 -7.94
C THR A 428 48.81 34.32 -6.81
N ASP A 429 50.07 34.72 -6.68
CA ASP A 429 50.96 34.29 -5.64
C ASP A 429 50.40 34.68 -4.23
N GLN A 430 49.65 35.76 -4.13
CA GLN A 430 48.98 36.19 -2.91
C GLN A 430 47.83 35.27 -2.50
N GLU A 431 47.02 34.88 -3.48
CA GLU A 431 45.89 33.93 -3.29
C GLU A 431 46.41 32.54 -2.92
N ARG A 432 47.47 32.04 -3.60
CA ARG A 432 48.11 30.78 -3.23
C ARG A 432 48.63 30.79 -1.79
N ARG A 433 49.33 31.86 -1.39
CA ARG A 433 49.85 31.98 -0.05
C ARG A 433 48.75 32.02 0.99
N PHE A 434 47.66 32.75 0.70
CA PHE A 434 46.50 32.77 1.57
C PHE A 434 45.85 31.40 1.71
N LEU A 435 45.65 30.69 0.59
CA LEU A 435 45.08 29.33 0.59
C LEU A 435 45.95 28.33 1.36
N HIS A 436 47.28 28.37 1.23
CA HIS A 436 48.16 27.52 2.02
C HIS A 436 47.99 27.80 3.53
N LEU A 437 47.97 29.06 3.91
CA LEU A 437 47.77 29.44 5.33
C LEU A 437 46.40 29.04 5.85
N LEU A 438 45.37 29.11 5.02
CA LEU A 438 44.02 28.71 5.40
C LEU A 438 43.88 27.20 5.58
N ILE A 439 44.46 26.42 4.66
CA ILE A 439 44.40 24.92 4.67
C ILE A 439 45.28 24.37 5.81
N GLU A 440 46.46 24.94 6.02
CA GLU A 440 47.39 24.48 7.07
C GLU A 440 47.10 25.04 8.46
N GLY A 441 46.07 25.88 8.63
CA GLY A 441 45.71 26.47 9.90
C GLY A 441 46.71 27.54 10.38
N GLY A 442 47.41 28.20 9.47
CA GLY A 442 48.36 29.27 9.73
C GLY A 442 47.70 30.64 10.00
N ASP A 443 48.52 31.67 10.31
CA ASP A 443 48.04 33.04 10.56
C ASP A 443 47.69 33.77 9.27
N TRP A 444 46.60 33.35 8.62
CA TRP A 444 46.04 34.02 7.44
C TRP A 444 45.59 35.46 7.71
N ALA A 445 45.13 35.76 8.94
CA ALA A 445 44.65 37.08 9.30
C ALA A 445 45.83 38.09 9.45
N GLY A 446 46.94 37.64 9.98
CA GLY A 446 48.19 38.40 10.00
C GLY A 446 48.70 38.68 8.60
N TYR A 447 48.72 37.68 7.75
CA TYR A 447 49.13 37.80 6.35
C TYR A 447 48.29 38.83 5.58
N LEU A 448 46.93 38.77 5.66
CA LEU A 448 46.05 39.74 5.01
C LEU A 448 46.27 41.19 5.47
N ARG A 449 46.58 41.39 6.76
CA ARG A 449 46.94 42.71 7.31
C ARG A 449 48.22 43.24 6.72
N ASP A 450 49.24 42.37 6.56
CA ASP A 450 50.56 42.74 6.01
C ASP A 450 50.46 43.18 4.56
N ILE A 451 49.65 42.45 3.75
CA ILE A 451 49.47 42.79 2.33
C ILE A 451 48.36 43.84 2.09
N ARG A 452 47.68 44.29 3.17
CA ARG A 452 46.58 45.28 3.18
C ARG A 452 45.40 44.92 2.25
N VAL A 453 45.06 43.66 2.15
CA VAL A 453 43.91 43.17 1.38
C VAL A 453 42.80 42.77 2.36
N PRO A 454 41.56 43.32 2.19
CA PRO A 454 40.40 42.88 2.98
C PRO A 454 40.10 41.42 2.74
N MET A 455 39.71 40.69 3.82
CA MET A 455 39.37 39.26 3.78
C MET A 455 38.31 38.95 2.68
N GLY A 456 37.23 39.76 2.63
CA GLY A 456 36.15 39.55 1.63
C GLY A 456 36.68 39.62 0.20
N VAL A 457 37.58 40.59 -0.10
CA VAL A 457 38.15 40.71 -1.47
C VAL A 457 39.01 39.53 -1.83
N MET A 458 39.79 38.96 -0.87
CA MET A 458 40.61 37.80 -1.11
C MET A 458 39.75 36.54 -1.35
N VAL A 459 38.73 36.33 -0.49
CA VAL A 459 37.80 35.22 -0.58
C VAL A 459 36.96 35.28 -1.86
N ASP A 460 36.40 36.45 -2.18
CA ASP A 460 35.58 36.63 -3.37
C ASP A 460 36.40 36.39 -4.65
N GLY A 461 37.65 36.88 -4.72
CA GLY A 461 38.51 36.65 -5.86
C GLY A 461 38.87 35.17 -6.09
N ILE A 462 39.06 34.41 -5.02
CA ILE A 462 39.30 32.95 -5.10
C ILE A 462 38.01 32.24 -5.53
N ASN A 463 36.87 32.58 -4.90
CA ASN A 463 35.59 31.96 -5.23
C ASN A 463 35.17 32.28 -6.68
N GLU A 464 35.41 33.47 -7.19
CA GLU A 464 35.12 33.82 -8.60
C GLU A 464 35.92 32.96 -9.58
N LYS A 465 37.20 32.72 -9.32
CA LYS A 465 38.06 31.85 -10.14
C LYS A 465 37.66 30.38 -10.04
N MET A 466 37.23 29.95 -8.90
CA MET A 466 36.76 28.57 -8.69
C MET A 466 35.33 28.36 -9.22
N MET A 467 34.49 29.40 -9.27
CA MET A 467 33.16 29.33 -9.85
C MET A 467 33.20 28.91 -11.33
N GLU A 468 34.24 29.34 -12.09
CA GLU A 468 34.44 28.86 -13.47
C GLU A 468 34.80 27.38 -13.55
N ALA A 469 35.40 26.83 -12.51
CA ALA A 469 35.99 25.49 -12.50
C ALA A 469 35.08 24.43 -11.88
N VAL A 470 34.43 24.75 -10.76
CA VAL A 470 33.60 23.81 -9.96
C VAL A 470 32.14 24.26 -9.84
N GLN A 471 31.79 25.44 -10.38
CA GLN A 471 30.45 26.01 -10.41
C GLN A 471 29.84 26.22 -8.99
N ASP A 472 30.70 26.38 -7.99
CA ASP A 472 30.27 26.61 -6.60
C ASP A 472 31.30 27.45 -5.82
N VAL A 473 30.90 27.90 -4.62
CA VAL A 473 31.73 28.63 -3.67
C VAL A 473 32.59 27.65 -2.88
N VAL A 474 33.91 27.85 -2.88
CA VAL A 474 34.87 26.93 -2.24
C VAL A 474 35.33 27.39 -0.87
N ILE A 475 35.20 28.69 -0.54
CA ILE A 475 35.50 29.26 0.76
C ILE A 475 34.27 29.99 1.28
N ALA A 476 33.80 29.63 2.50
CA ALA A 476 32.66 30.25 3.16
C ALA A 476 33.09 30.87 4.49
N ASP A 477 32.51 32.05 4.86
CA ASP A 477 32.62 32.61 6.20
C ASP A 477 31.40 32.19 7.05
N ARG A 478 31.65 31.35 8.06
CA ARG A 478 30.60 30.87 8.98
C ARG A 478 30.57 31.63 10.32
N GLY A 479 31.13 32.85 10.33
CA GLY A 479 31.15 33.71 11.53
C GLY A 479 32.38 33.55 12.43
N ASN A 480 33.25 32.57 12.17
CA ASN A 480 34.55 32.39 12.85
C ASN A 480 35.74 32.69 11.92
N GLY A 481 35.47 33.20 10.71
CA GLY A 481 36.46 33.48 9.68
C GLY A 481 36.27 32.58 8.44
N PRO A 482 37.08 32.76 7.39
CA PRO A 482 36.98 32.00 6.17
C PRO A 482 37.41 30.53 6.42
N GLU A 483 36.60 29.60 5.95
CA GLU A 483 36.87 28.15 5.99
C GLU A 483 36.73 27.55 4.58
N VAL A 484 37.65 26.67 4.21
CA VAL A 484 37.52 25.89 2.97
C VAL A 484 36.43 24.87 3.16
N ILE A 485 35.53 24.75 2.20
CA ILE A 485 34.49 23.72 2.20
C ILE A 485 35.13 22.38 1.87
N ASP A 486 35.00 21.41 2.77
CA ASP A 486 35.69 20.10 2.71
C ASP A 486 35.55 19.39 1.37
N ASP A 487 34.40 19.52 0.72
CA ASP A 487 34.11 18.86 -0.55
C ASP A 487 34.99 19.38 -1.71
N TYR A 488 35.59 20.59 -1.60
CA TYR A 488 36.42 21.23 -2.61
C TYR A 488 37.90 21.31 -2.23
N LEU A 489 38.29 20.74 -1.10
CA LEU A 489 39.67 20.76 -0.63
C LEU A 489 40.64 20.13 -1.63
N ASP A 490 40.30 18.97 -2.17
CA ASP A 490 41.13 18.26 -3.17
C ASP A 490 41.26 19.04 -4.47
N ASP A 491 40.21 19.74 -4.89
CA ASP A 491 40.23 20.55 -6.12
C ASP A 491 41.06 21.82 -5.96
N LEU A 492 41.05 22.42 -4.77
CA LEU A 492 41.92 23.55 -4.42
C LEU A 492 43.37 23.12 -4.35
N VAL A 493 43.69 22.03 -3.65
CA VAL A 493 45.07 21.51 -3.52
C VAL A 493 45.68 21.15 -4.86
N ARG A 494 44.92 20.67 -5.82
CA ARG A 494 45.43 20.37 -7.20
C ARG A 494 45.77 21.62 -8.01
N ARG A 495 45.26 22.80 -7.61
CA ARG A 495 45.37 24.04 -8.40
C ARG A 495 46.28 25.10 -7.75
N ILE A 496 46.65 24.91 -6.49
CA ILE A 496 47.66 25.69 -5.76
C ILE A 496 49.07 25.25 -6.18
#